data_e66eee026d1d823757df94f8d247b073
#
_entry.id   e66eee026d1d823757df94f8d247b073
#
_cell.length_a   1.000
_cell.length_b   1.000
_cell.length_c   1.000
_cell.angle_alpha   90.00
_cell.angle_beta   90.00
_cell.angle_gamma   90.00
#
_symmetry.space_group_name_H-M   'P 1'
#
loop_
_entity.id
_entity.type
_entity.pdbx_description
1 polymer ?
#
loop_
_entity_poly.entity_id
_entity_poly.type
_entity_poly.pdbx_seq_one_letter_code
_entity_poly.pdbx_strand_id
1 'polypeptide(L)'
;SNPWIEGLKLRSQFSARLNGMWSLEMTERQNMANKEASANNTLTETGNWRLNWQWTNTATYTKKIHEDHNITVVLGTEAIKQGVGRYMQGTRIDYIFESDPNTWTLDNGSSSNIGNSSRYQRKVTMFGLFGRADYSYKGKYLATFTIRRDASSKFGSKNRWGNFPSASLGWRMSDEKFMEPTRKWLDDFKLRAGYGTTGNSNIGSYNYAFQYGTGNYYMYPITGSDSETSPGYVLSNLGDSDAKWETTKMFNIGFDLTALSNRLTAGFDFYVKNTSDLLVPANWSALVGNASKPS
;
A
#
# COMPACT_ATOMS: atom_id res chain seq x y z
N SER A 1 -18.67 26.70 -4.93
CA SER A 1 -19.65 26.61 -6.05
C SER A 1 -19.03 27.25 -7.28
N ASN A 2 -19.15 26.57 -8.41
CA ASN A 2 -18.69 27.11 -9.69
C ASN A 2 -19.78 28.10 -10.18
N PRO A 3 -19.45 29.39 -10.41
CA PRO A 3 -20.45 30.37 -10.88
C PRO A 3 -20.96 30.10 -12.32
N TRP A 4 -20.26 29.25 -13.06
CA TRP A 4 -20.57 28.97 -14.49
C TRP A 4 -21.47 27.76 -14.69
N ILE A 5 -21.46 26.78 -13.77
CA ILE A 5 -22.23 25.54 -13.88
C ILE A 5 -22.81 25.22 -12.51
N GLU A 6 -24.12 25.39 -12.35
CA GLU A 6 -24.85 25.06 -11.14
C GLU A 6 -24.69 23.55 -10.81
N GLY A 7 -24.37 23.23 -9.56
CA GLY A 7 -24.18 21.86 -9.11
C GLY A 7 -22.77 21.31 -9.33
N LEU A 8 -21.86 22.00 -10.01
CA LEU A 8 -20.48 21.58 -10.20
C LEU A 8 -19.58 22.09 -9.06
N LYS A 9 -18.86 21.15 -8.42
CA LYS A 9 -17.81 21.43 -7.43
C LYS A 9 -16.49 20.83 -7.88
N LEU A 10 -15.45 21.64 -7.92
CA LEU A 10 -14.08 21.21 -8.18
C LEU A 10 -13.28 21.26 -6.89
N ARG A 11 -12.53 20.22 -6.60
CA ARG A 11 -11.65 20.15 -5.44
C ARG A 11 -10.29 19.62 -5.87
N SER A 12 -9.23 20.32 -5.46
CA SER A 12 -7.85 19.85 -5.57
C SER A 12 -7.27 19.79 -4.17
N GLN A 13 -6.72 18.65 -3.78
CA GLN A 13 -6.13 18.43 -2.47
C GLN A 13 -4.75 17.83 -2.61
N PHE A 14 -3.76 18.54 -2.09
CA PHE A 14 -2.40 18.07 -1.96
C PHE A 14 -2.08 17.80 -0.50
N SER A 15 -1.48 16.64 -0.22
CA SER A 15 -0.97 16.30 1.09
C SER A 15 0.46 15.76 0.99
N ALA A 16 1.29 16.14 1.94
CA ALA A 16 2.66 15.67 2.03
C ALA A 16 2.99 15.29 3.48
N ARG A 17 3.75 14.21 3.64
CA ARG A 17 4.22 13.74 4.94
C ARG A 17 5.72 13.48 4.87
N LEU A 18 6.46 14.22 5.66
CA LEU A 18 7.89 13.99 5.88
C LEU A 18 8.06 13.16 7.17
N ASN A 19 8.72 12.03 7.06
CA ASN A 19 9.14 11.22 8.20
C ASN A 19 10.67 11.23 8.26
N GLY A 20 11.20 11.57 9.41
CA GLY A 20 12.62 11.44 9.74
C GLY A 20 12.79 10.42 10.87
N MET A 21 13.83 9.62 10.81
CA MET A 21 14.25 8.73 11.88
C MET A 21 15.76 8.83 12.01
N TRP A 22 16.19 8.94 13.22
CA TRP A 22 17.59 8.85 13.58
C TRP A 22 17.70 7.88 14.75
N SER A 23 18.68 6.98 14.71
CA SER A 23 18.91 6.00 15.76
C SER A 23 20.39 5.78 15.98
N LEU A 24 20.72 5.56 17.24
CA LEU A 24 22.03 5.10 17.72
C LEU A 24 21.83 3.71 18.32
N GLU A 25 22.69 2.78 17.98
CA GLU A 25 22.70 1.44 18.51
C GLU A 25 24.15 1.09 18.90
N MET A 26 24.36 0.79 20.20
CA MET A 26 25.63 0.32 20.73
C MET A 26 25.52 -1.16 21.02
N THR A 27 26.37 -1.95 20.38
CA THR A 27 26.60 -3.34 20.74
C THR A 27 27.84 -3.41 21.62
N GLU A 28 27.66 -3.75 22.90
CA GLU A 28 28.72 -3.84 23.86
C GLU A 28 29.63 -5.05 23.60
N ARG A 29 30.86 -5.00 24.14
CA ARG A 29 31.77 -6.18 24.15
C ARG A 29 31.18 -7.28 24.98
N GLN A 30 31.08 -8.46 24.41
CA GLN A 30 30.67 -9.65 25.14
C GLN A 30 31.90 -10.42 25.58
N ASN A 31 32.25 -10.34 26.86
CA ASN A 31 33.27 -11.15 27.48
C ASN A 31 32.71 -12.49 28.00
N MET A 32 32.35 -13.38 27.08
CA MET A 32 31.99 -14.73 27.49
C MET A 32 33.23 -15.64 27.50
N ALA A 33 33.35 -16.47 28.53
CA ALA A 33 34.45 -17.44 28.70
C ALA A 33 34.49 -18.52 27.58
N ASN A 34 33.49 -18.58 26.72
CA ASN A 34 33.37 -19.51 25.60
C ASN A 34 33.33 -18.75 24.29
N LYS A 35 34.21 -19.05 23.41
CA LYS A 35 34.44 -18.85 21.95
C LYS A 35 33.56 -17.92 21.10
N GLU A 36 32.51 -17.32 21.63
CA GLU A 36 31.58 -16.40 20.90
C GLU A 36 31.71 -14.94 21.38
N ALA A 37 32.83 -14.58 22.00
CA ALA A 37 33.08 -13.22 22.45
C ALA A 37 33.25 -12.28 21.23
N SER A 38 32.40 -11.26 21.13
CA SER A 38 32.67 -10.13 20.24
C SER A 38 33.91 -9.40 20.76
N ALA A 39 34.99 -9.40 19.98
CA ALA A 39 36.26 -8.77 20.39
C ALA A 39 36.12 -7.24 20.51
N ASN A 40 35.15 -6.64 19.81
CA ASN A 40 34.98 -5.20 19.71
C ASN A 40 33.52 -4.81 20.04
N ASN A 41 33.34 -3.69 20.71
CA ASN A 41 32.05 -3.00 20.71
C ASN A 41 31.82 -2.27 19.38
N THR A 42 30.56 -2.00 19.07
CA THR A 42 30.20 -1.40 17.78
C THR A 42 29.11 -0.37 17.99
N LEU A 43 29.34 0.87 17.53
CA LEU A 43 28.30 1.89 17.40
C LEU A 43 27.81 1.94 15.96
N THR A 44 26.50 1.87 15.80
CA THR A 44 25.82 2.09 14.53
C THR A 44 24.93 3.31 14.65
N GLU A 45 25.19 4.31 13.81
CA GLU A 45 24.36 5.50 13.68
C GLU A 45 23.60 5.44 12.35
N THR A 46 22.28 5.56 12.43
CA THR A 46 21.42 5.47 11.25
C THR A 46 20.55 6.72 11.13
N GLY A 47 20.65 7.39 9.99
CA GLY A 47 19.78 8.49 9.58
C GLY A 47 18.91 8.09 8.37
N ASN A 48 17.63 8.36 8.46
CA ASN A 48 16.72 8.02 7.36
C ASN A 48 15.60 9.07 7.29
N TRP A 49 15.28 9.52 6.11
CA TRP A 49 14.14 10.38 5.88
C TRP A 49 13.37 9.94 4.64
N ARG A 50 12.04 10.17 4.66
CA ARG A 50 11.12 9.83 3.58
C ARG A 50 10.06 10.90 3.44
N LEU A 51 9.90 11.40 2.22
CA LEU A 51 8.78 12.22 1.82
C LEU A 51 7.77 11.35 1.07
N ASN A 52 6.54 11.35 1.54
CA ASN A 52 5.40 10.77 0.85
C ASN A 52 4.44 11.90 0.50
N TRP A 53 3.88 11.89 -0.70
CA TRP A 53 2.88 12.86 -1.08
C TRP A 53 1.76 12.21 -1.89
N GLN A 54 0.60 12.84 -1.81
CA GLN A 54 -0.60 12.47 -2.53
C GLN A 54 -1.27 13.73 -3.07
N TRP A 55 -1.72 13.66 -4.30
CA TRP A 55 -2.47 14.72 -4.94
C TRP A 55 -3.74 14.15 -5.55
N THR A 56 -4.89 14.62 -5.05
CA THR A 56 -6.21 14.17 -5.48
C THR A 56 -6.99 15.34 -6.05
N ASN A 57 -7.53 15.17 -7.25
CA ASN A 57 -8.41 16.14 -7.90
C ASN A 57 -9.76 15.48 -8.14
N THR A 58 -10.83 16.17 -7.83
CA THR A 58 -12.19 15.69 -8.03
C THR A 58 -13.08 16.76 -8.64
N ALA A 59 -13.93 16.34 -9.57
CA ALA A 59 -15.04 17.09 -10.08
C ALA A 59 -16.33 16.38 -9.68
N THR A 60 -17.16 17.04 -8.89
CA THR A 60 -18.45 16.52 -8.44
C THR A 60 -19.55 17.35 -9.08
N TYR A 61 -20.47 16.70 -9.78
CA TYR A 61 -21.66 17.32 -10.36
C TYR A 61 -22.89 16.71 -9.70
N THR A 62 -23.74 17.54 -9.12
CA THR A 62 -24.98 17.14 -8.49
C THR A 62 -26.15 17.86 -9.16
N LYS A 63 -27.15 17.10 -9.60
CA LYS A 63 -28.36 17.64 -10.21
C LYS A 63 -29.60 16.95 -9.67
N LYS A 64 -30.61 17.75 -9.34
CA LYS A 64 -31.94 17.29 -9.01
C LYS A 64 -32.86 17.60 -10.22
N ILE A 65 -33.55 16.58 -10.74
CA ILE A 65 -34.43 16.67 -11.90
C ILE A 65 -35.84 16.34 -11.43
N HIS A 66 -36.79 17.23 -11.68
CA HIS A 66 -38.22 17.08 -11.33
C HIS A 66 -38.47 16.61 -9.89
N GLU A 67 -37.68 17.09 -8.94
CA GLU A 67 -37.73 16.76 -7.50
C GLU A 67 -37.53 15.28 -7.14
N ASP A 68 -37.86 14.36 -8.01
CA ASP A 68 -37.86 12.93 -7.81
C ASP A 68 -36.50 12.27 -8.09
N HIS A 69 -35.71 12.83 -9.00
CA HIS A 69 -34.45 12.22 -9.47
C HIS A 69 -33.27 13.01 -8.94
N ASN A 70 -32.47 12.40 -8.13
CA ASN A 70 -31.17 12.94 -7.66
C ASN A 70 -30.04 12.19 -8.33
N ILE A 71 -29.16 12.92 -9.00
CA ILE A 71 -27.97 12.38 -9.67
C ILE A 71 -26.74 13.08 -9.10
N THR A 72 -25.75 12.31 -8.68
CA THR A 72 -24.43 12.83 -8.33
C THR A 72 -23.39 12.05 -9.10
N VAL A 73 -22.55 12.75 -9.86
CA VAL A 73 -21.43 12.16 -10.59
C VAL A 73 -20.13 12.74 -10.03
N VAL A 74 -19.19 11.87 -9.71
CA VAL A 74 -17.85 12.23 -9.27
C VAL A 74 -16.85 11.66 -10.26
N LEU A 75 -15.98 12.49 -10.79
CA LEU A 75 -14.81 12.08 -11.55
C LEU A 75 -13.57 12.55 -10.83
N GLY A 76 -12.53 11.74 -10.81
CA GLY A 76 -11.32 12.14 -10.11
C GLY A 76 -10.06 11.45 -10.59
N THR A 77 -8.95 12.09 -10.23
CA THR A 77 -7.60 11.58 -10.42
C THR A 77 -6.85 11.59 -9.10
N GLU A 78 -5.98 10.62 -8.91
CA GLU A 78 -5.14 10.52 -7.72
C GLU A 78 -3.72 10.15 -8.13
N ALA A 79 -2.75 10.91 -7.68
CA ALA A 79 -1.33 10.62 -7.84
C ALA A 79 -0.68 10.47 -6.47
N ILE A 80 0.03 9.36 -6.26
CA ILE A 80 0.71 9.05 -5.00
C ILE A 80 2.17 8.76 -5.30
N LYS A 81 3.07 9.35 -4.51
CA LYS A 81 4.48 8.99 -4.53
C LYS A 81 4.98 8.80 -3.12
N GLN A 82 5.54 7.65 -2.86
CA GLN A 82 6.06 7.26 -1.54
C GLN A 82 7.55 6.95 -1.63
N GLY A 83 8.24 7.07 -0.50
CA GLY A 83 9.63 6.68 -0.35
C GLY A 83 10.62 7.62 -1.07
N VAL A 84 10.30 8.89 -1.25
CA VAL A 84 11.27 9.87 -1.75
C VAL A 84 12.17 10.27 -0.59
N GLY A 85 13.39 9.75 -0.56
CA GLY A 85 14.30 10.05 0.55
C GLY A 85 15.60 9.27 0.48
N ARG A 86 16.35 9.31 1.56
CA ARG A 86 17.65 8.65 1.70
C ARG A 86 17.73 7.91 3.03
N TYR A 87 18.55 6.89 3.01
CA TYR A 87 19.05 6.16 4.15
C TYR A 87 20.56 6.32 4.20
N MET A 88 21.09 6.60 5.37
CA MET A 88 22.53 6.68 5.65
C MET A 88 22.81 5.93 6.94
N GLN A 89 23.95 5.26 7.00
CA GLN A 89 24.40 4.52 8.17
C GLN A 89 25.91 4.64 8.26
N GLY A 90 26.38 4.92 9.45
CA GLY A 90 27.78 4.85 9.82
C GLY A 90 27.99 3.78 10.90
N THR A 91 29.13 3.10 10.88
CA THR A 91 29.51 2.13 11.90
C THR A 91 30.95 2.37 12.29
N ARG A 92 31.23 2.33 13.61
CA ARG A 92 32.56 2.41 14.20
C ARG A 92 32.68 1.36 15.30
N ILE A 93 33.93 0.95 15.59
CA ILE A 93 34.25 -0.01 16.64
C ILE A 93 35.19 0.61 17.67
N ASP A 94 35.44 -0.09 18.74
CA ASP A 94 36.43 0.20 19.77
C ASP A 94 36.21 1.49 20.55
N TYR A 95 35.00 1.65 21.09
CA TYR A 95 34.66 2.73 22.01
C TYR A 95 35.22 2.48 23.40
N ILE A 96 35.85 3.51 24.01
CA ILE A 96 36.42 3.43 25.37
C ILE A 96 35.29 3.51 26.41
N PHE A 97 34.26 4.36 26.17
CA PHE A 97 33.14 4.60 27.08
C PHE A 97 31.84 4.00 26.51
N GLU A 98 31.82 2.68 26.31
CA GLU A 98 30.69 2.00 25.68
C GLU A 98 29.39 2.09 26.47
N SER A 99 29.45 2.27 27.80
CA SER A 99 28.31 2.38 28.69
C SER A 99 27.76 3.80 28.87
N ASP A 100 28.45 4.83 28.34
CA ASP A 100 27.99 6.23 28.44
C ASP A 100 27.40 6.74 27.11
N PRO A 101 26.06 6.79 26.96
CA PRO A 101 25.40 7.24 25.72
C PRO A 101 25.75 8.65 25.29
N ASN A 102 26.23 9.53 26.18
CA ASN A 102 26.62 10.90 25.86
C ASN A 102 27.90 10.95 25.00
N THR A 103 28.67 9.89 25.00
CA THR A 103 29.91 9.75 24.20
C THR A 103 29.69 9.07 22.85
N TRP A 104 28.48 8.58 22.56
CA TRP A 104 28.19 7.80 21.36
C TRP A 104 28.09 8.69 20.13
N THR A 105 29.22 9.00 19.53
CA THR A 105 29.32 9.65 18.23
C THR A 105 30.28 8.83 17.36
N LEU A 106 30.10 8.85 16.05
CA LEU A 106 30.96 8.11 15.13
C LEU A 106 32.44 8.55 15.24
N ASP A 107 32.68 9.82 15.59
CA ASP A 107 34.02 10.38 15.70
C ASP A 107 34.80 9.85 16.91
N ASN A 108 34.11 9.36 17.95
CA ASN A 108 34.74 8.79 19.15
C ASN A 108 35.16 7.33 19.00
N GLY A 109 34.84 6.68 17.89
CA GLY A 109 35.27 5.32 17.60
C GLY A 109 36.57 5.26 16.82
N SER A 110 37.13 4.03 16.72
CA SER A 110 38.35 3.77 15.95
C SER A 110 38.18 4.20 14.47
N SER A 111 39.21 4.83 13.92
CA SER A 111 39.33 5.09 12.49
C SER A 111 39.63 3.85 11.64
N SER A 112 39.97 2.72 12.27
CA SER A 112 40.04 1.41 11.64
C SER A 112 38.65 0.82 11.46
N ASN A 113 38.43 0.04 10.45
CA ASN A 113 37.12 -0.62 10.18
C ASN A 113 35.91 0.34 10.11
N ILE A 114 35.99 1.33 9.26
CA ILE A 114 34.94 2.29 8.99
C ILE A 114 33.87 1.63 8.10
N GLY A 115 32.69 1.39 8.63
CA GLY A 115 31.49 1.00 7.87
C GLY A 115 30.65 2.22 7.50
N ASN A 116 30.47 2.47 6.20
CA ASN A 116 29.55 3.49 5.75
C ASN A 116 28.65 2.95 4.64
N SER A 117 27.38 3.24 4.71
CA SER A 117 26.44 2.94 3.63
C SER A 117 25.47 4.10 3.39
N SER A 118 25.12 4.32 2.15
CA SER A 118 24.01 5.22 1.84
C SER A 118 23.25 4.73 0.61
N ARG A 119 21.94 4.92 0.62
CA ARG A 119 21.07 4.53 -0.50
C ARG A 119 19.85 5.41 -0.57
N TYR A 120 19.29 5.53 -1.76
CA TYR A 120 17.96 6.10 -1.90
C TYR A 120 16.92 5.13 -1.34
N GLN A 121 15.87 5.69 -0.73
CA GLN A 121 14.71 4.90 -0.34
C GLN A 121 14.01 4.32 -1.59
N ARG A 122 13.39 3.16 -1.44
CA ARG A 122 12.63 2.54 -2.52
C ARG A 122 11.37 3.36 -2.79
N LYS A 123 11.28 3.91 -3.99
CA LYS A 123 10.16 4.74 -4.42
C LYS A 123 9.02 3.88 -4.94
N VAL A 124 7.80 4.21 -4.52
CA VAL A 124 6.58 3.63 -5.08
C VAL A 124 5.75 4.78 -5.64
N THR A 125 5.31 4.63 -6.87
CA THR A 125 4.43 5.58 -7.53
C THR A 125 3.13 4.87 -7.90
N MET A 126 2.01 5.51 -7.60
CA MET A 126 0.68 5.06 -8.00
C MET A 126 -0.07 6.20 -8.68
N PHE A 127 -0.88 5.86 -9.66
CA PHE A 127 -1.77 6.79 -10.32
C PHE A 127 -3.12 6.13 -10.53
N GLY A 128 -4.20 6.82 -10.14
CA GLY A 128 -5.55 6.33 -10.23
C GLY A 128 -6.46 7.30 -10.96
N LEU A 129 -7.37 6.73 -11.76
CA LEU A 129 -8.52 7.40 -12.33
C LEU A 129 -9.76 6.77 -11.73
N PHE A 130 -10.72 7.56 -11.31
CA PHE A 130 -11.96 7.01 -10.77
C PHE A 130 -13.17 7.82 -11.19
N GLY A 131 -14.27 7.11 -11.31
CA GLY A 131 -15.59 7.68 -11.59
C GLY A 131 -16.63 6.99 -10.72
N ARG A 132 -17.57 7.77 -10.19
CA ARG A 132 -18.72 7.29 -9.43
C ARG A 132 -19.97 8.02 -9.87
N ALA A 133 -21.06 7.28 -10.03
CA ALA A 133 -22.37 7.81 -10.28
C ALA A 133 -23.34 7.27 -9.22
N ASP A 134 -23.97 8.16 -8.49
CA ASP A 134 -25.03 7.88 -7.55
C ASP A 134 -26.35 8.37 -8.12
N TYR A 135 -27.37 7.52 -8.11
CA TYR A 135 -28.70 7.83 -8.56
C TYR A 135 -29.73 7.47 -7.48
N SER A 136 -30.66 8.36 -7.26
CA SER A 136 -31.79 8.13 -6.35
C SER A 136 -33.10 8.59 -7.01
N TYR A 137 -34.07 7.69 -7.04
CA TYR A 137 -35.41 7.99 -7.48
C TYR A 137 -36.38 7.99 -6.30
N LYS A 138 -37.00 9.14 -6.03
CA LYS A 138 -37.91 9.38 -4.90
C LYS A 138 -37.37 9.01 -3.52
N GLY A 139 -36.07 8.91 -3.38
CA GLY A 139 -35.44 8.40 -2.16
C GLY A 139 -35.66 6.90 -1.90
N LYS A 140 -36.45 6.21 -2.77
CA LYS A 140 -36.83 4.80 -2.62
C LYS A 140 -35.86 3.86 -3.33
N TYR A 141 -35.52 4.14 -4.57
CA TYR A 141 -34.62 3.33 -5.40
C TYR A 141 -33.28 4.02 -5.48
N LEU A 142 -32.26 3.33 -5.05
CA LEU A 142 -30.91 3.83 -4.96
C LEU A 142 -30.01 2.96 -5.82
N ALA A 143 -29.17 3.58 -6.63
CA ALA A 143 -28.17 2.89 -7.43
C ALA A 143 -26.86 3.64 -7.37
N THR A 144 -25.76 2.92 -7.17
CA THR A 144 -24.41 3.47 -7.24
C THR A 144 -23.58 2.62 -8.18
N PHE A 145 -22.86 3.28 -9.07
CA PHE A 145 -21.85 2.64 -9.90
C PHE A 145 -20.50 3.34 -9.67
N THR A 146 -19.45 2.56 -9.46
CA THR A 146 -18.10 3.10 -9.33
C THR A 146 -17.15 2.31 -10.21
N ILE A 147 -16.24 2.98 -10.89
CA ILE A 147 -15.11 2.37 -11.56
C ILE A 147 -13.83 3.06 -11.10
N ARG A 148 -12.83 2.27 -10.77
CA ARG A 148 -11.49 2.74 -10.46
C ARG A 148 -10.48 2.01 -11.31
N ARG A 149 -9.57 2.75 -11.93
CA ARG A 149 -8.46 2.23 -12.71
C ARG A 149 -7.17 2.74 -12.11
N ASP A 150 -6.36 1.83 -11.56
CA ASP A 150 -5.13 2.17 -10.84
C ASP A 150 -3.91 1.58 -11.53
N ALA A 151 -2.82 2.34 -11.56
CA ALA A 151 -1.50 1.90 -11.96
C ALA A 151 -0.55 1.92 -10.77
N SER A 152 0.31 0.91 -10.65
CA SER A 152 1.34 0.83 -9.62
C SER A 152 2.70 0.52 -10.23
N SER A 153 3.74 1.26 -9.78
CA SER A 153 5.13 1.00 -10.19
C SER A 153 5.72 -0.30 -9.61
N LYS A 154 4.97 -1.00 -8.77
CA LYS A 154 5.36 -2.31 -8.24
C LYS A 154 5.25 -3.43 -9.27
N PHE A 155 4.47 -3.22 -10.33
CA PHE A 155 4.25 -4.17 -11.42
C PHE A 155 4.98 -3.76 -12.70
N GLY A 156 5.32 -4.75 -13.51
CA GLY A 156 5.86 -4.55 -14.85
C GLY A 156 4.89 -3.78 -15.77
N SER A 157 5.37 -3.25 -16.88
CA SER A 157 4.60 -2.41 -17.79
C SER A 157 3.30 -3.09 -18.28
N LYS A 158 3.35 -4.41 -18.51
CA LYS A 158 2.24 -5.23 -19.02
C LYS A 158 1.07 -5.31 -18.03
N ASN A 159 1.35 -5.43 -16.72
CA ASN A 159 0.36 -5.69 -15.67
C ASN A 159 0.22 -4.51 -14.69
N ARG A 160 0.75 -3.35 -15.05
CA ARG A 160 0.76 -2.16 -14.19
C ARG A 160 -0.63 -1.65 -13.83
N TRP A 161 -1.58 -1.75 -14.75
CA TRP A 161 -2.92 -1.23 -14.61
C TRP A 161 -3.90 -2.30 -14.14
N GLY A 162 -4.68 -1.99 -13.10
CA GLY A 162 -5.84 -2.75 -12.65
C GLY A 162 -7.14 -1.96 -12.83
N ASN A 163 -8.24 -2.66 -13.11
CA ASN A 163 -9.58 -2.07 -13.22
C ASN A 163 -10.49 -2.69 -12.16
N PHE A 164 -11.14 -1.86 -11.37
CA PHE A 164 -11.93 -2.25 -10.20
C PHE A 164 -13.33 -1.63 -10.26
N PRO A 165 -14.26 -2.24 -11.01
CA PRO A 165 -15.65 -1.82 -11.05
C PRO A 165 -16.41 -2.29 -9.81
N SER A 166 -17.43 -1.52 -9.40
CA SER A 166 -18.40 -1.90 -8.38
C SER A 166 -19.76 -1.28 -8.68
N ALA A 167 -20.82 -1.98 -8.27
CA ALA A 167 -22.19 -1.51 -8.37
C ALA A 167 -22.95 -1.90 -7.11
N SER A 168 -23.86 -1.04 -6.66
CA SER A 168 -24.78 -1.36 -5.57
C SER A 168 -26.17 -0.83 -5.85
N LEU A 169 -27.18 -1.57 -5.40
CA LEU A 169 -28.58 -1.23 -5.46
C LEU A 169 -29.17 -1.22 -4.05
N GLY A 170 -30.05 -0.26 -3.81
CA GLY A 170 -30.81 -0.16 -2.57
C GLY A 170 -32.28 0.09 -2.88
N TRP A 171 -33.15 -0.60 -2.19
CA TRP A 171 -34.60 -0.40 -2.31
C TRP A 171 -35.20 -0.20 -0.92
N ARG A 172 -35.70 1.02 -0.67
CA ARG A 172 -36.43 1.34 0.55
C ARG A 172 -37.87 0.88 0.39
N MET A 173 -38.11 -0.36 0.79
CA MET A 173 -39.38 -1.05 0.59
C MET A 173 -40.48 -0.49 1.51
N SER A 174 -40.12 0.02 2.70
CA SER A 174 -41.03 0.69 3.64
C SER A 174 -41.79 1.88 3.05
N ASP A 175 -41.23 2.52 2.02
CA ASP A 175 -41.86 3.68 1.39
C ASP A 175 -42.85 3.30 0.28
N GLU A 176 -43.02 2.00 -0.01
CA GLU A 176 -43.93 1.53 -1.01
C GLU A 176 -45.39 1.50 -0.51
N LYS A 177 -46.34 1.71 -1.46
CA LYS A 177 -47.76 1.71 -1.10
C LYS A 177 -48.26 0.42 -0.50
N PHE A 178 -47.75 -0.73 -0.93
CA PHE A 178 -48.13 -2.03 -0.40
C PHE A 178 -47.65 -2.29 1.05
N MET A 179 -46.67 -1.48 1.52
CA MET A 179 -46.15 -1.51 2.89
C MET A 179 -46.87 -0.55 3.85
N GLU A 180 -47.84 0.26 3.36
CA GLU A 180 -48.58 1.19 4.23
C GLU A 180 -49.23 0.53 5.46
N PRO A 181 -49.79 -0.67 5.40
CA PRO A 181 -50.37 -1.33 6.59
C PRO A 181 -49.32 -1.64 7.68
N THR A 182 -48.05 -1.83 7.30
CA THR A 182 -46.97 -2.16 8.23
C THR A 182 -46.40 -0.98 8.98
N ARG A 183 -46.67 0.26 8.53
CA ARG A 183 -46.14 1.50 9.13
C ARG A 183 -46.48 1.73 10.59
N LYS A 184 -47.45 0.96 11.13
CA LYS A 184 -47.79 1.01 12.57
C LYS A 184 -46.67 0.49 13.48
N TRP A 185 -45.83 -0.41 12.95
CA TRP A 185 -44.78 -1.06 13.70
C TRP A 185 -43.41 -1.06 12.97
N LEU A 186 -43.42 -0.93 11.66
CA LEU A 186 -42.22 -0.92 10.79
C LEU A 186 -41.93 0.51 10.36
N ASP A 187 -40.83 1.08 10.86
CA ASP A 187 -40.44 2.46 10.58
C ASP A 187 -39.63 2.58 9.28
N ASP A 188 -38.66 1.68 9.06
CA ASP A 188 -37.88 1.60 7.82
C ASP A 188 -37.51 0.16 7.50
N PHE A 189 -37.58 -0.19 6.22
CA PHE A 189 -37.10 -1.46 5.70
C PHE A 189 -36.45 -1.27 4.34
N LYS A 190 -35.15 -1.55 4.26
CA LYS A 190 -34.33 -1.35 3.09
C LYS A 190 -33.60 -2.63 2.70
N LEU A 191 -33.78 -3.06 1.47
CA LEU A 191 -33.00 -4.13 0.85
C LEU A 191 -31.76 -3.54 0.18
N ARG A 192 -30.65 -4.28 0.25
CA ARG A 192 -29.38 -3.89 -0.37
C ARG A 192 -28.79 -5.07 -1.13
N ALA A 193 -28.24 -4.79 -2.30
CA ALA A 193 -27.43 -5.73 -3.06
C ALA A 193 -26.21 -4.99 -3.64
N GLY A 194 -25.08 -5.64 -3.64
CA GLY A 194 -23.85 -5.06 -4.15
C GLY A 194 -22.91 -6.09 -4.75
N TYR A 195 -22.20 -5.67 -5.77
CA TYR A 195 -21.08 -6.41 -6.33
C TYR A 195 -19.92 -5.46 -6.55
N GLY A 196 -18.73 -5.86 -6.15
CA GLY A 196 -17.56 -5.02 -6.32
C GLY A 196 -16.27 -5.82 -6.45
N THR A 197 -15.30 -5.18 -7.07
CA THR A 197 -13.94 -5.68 -7.19
C THR A 197 -12.97 -4.72 -6.51
N THR A 198 -11.98 -5.26 -5.80
CA THR A 198 -10.89 -4.49 -5.20
C THR A 198 -9.55 -5.11 -5.58
N GLY A 199 -8.54 -4.25 -5.76
CA GLY A 199 -7.18 -4.67 -6.07
C GLY A 199 -6.24 -4.50 -4.89
N ASN A 200 -5.31 -5.44 -4.75
CA ASN A 200 -4.21 -5.34 -3.80
C ASN A 200 -2.87 -5.37 -4.57
N SER A 201 -1.98 -4.44 -4.25
CA SER A 201 -0.62 -4.34 -4.81
C SER A 201 0.45 -4.51 -3.73
N ASN A 202 0.15 -5.26 -2.66
CA ASN A 202 1.09 -5.42 -1.55
C ASN A 202 2.19 -6.43 -1.86
N ILE A 203 3.07 -6.08 -2.80
CA ILE A 203 4.31 -6.79 -3.12
C ILE A 203 5.50 -5.86 -2.94
N GLY A 204 6.70 -6.43 -2.87
CA GLY A 204 7.95 -5.67 -2.84
C GLY A 204 8.15 -4.81 -4.10
N SER A 205 8.86 -3.70 -3.96
CA SER A 205 9.22 -2.86 -5.10
C SER A 205 10.22 -3.58 -5.99
N TYR A 206 10.05 -3.49 -7.31
CA TYR A 206 10.91 -4.12 -8.32
C TYR A 206 10.91 -5.65 -8.35
N ASN A 207 9.93 -6.32 -7.73
CA ASN A 207 9.82 -7.78 -7.77
C ASN A 207 9.57 -8.32 -9.17
N TYR A 208 9.16 -7.50 -10.12
CA TYR A 208 8.98 -7.86 -11.53
C TYR A 208 10.28 -7.92 -12.32
N ALA A 209 11.41 -7.45 -11.78
CA ALA A 209 12.67 -7.34 -12.48
C ALA A 209 13.73 -8.28 -11.89
N PHE A 210 14.54 -8.89 -12.74
CA PHE A 210 15.74 -9.58 -12.32
C PHE A 210 16.68 -8.60 -11.62
N GLN A 211 17.22 -9.00 -10.47
CA GLN A 211 18.20 -8.22 -9.74
C GLN A 211 19.50 -9.01 -9.62
N TYR A 212 20.60 -8.35 -9.89
CA TYR A 212 21.92 -8.91 -9.73
C TYR A 212 22.61 -8.28 -8.52
N GLY A 213 23.28 -9.08 -7.74
CA GLY A 213 24.09 -8.66 -6.62
C GLY A 213 25.56 -8.98 -6.84
N THR A 214 26.42 -8.27 -6.15
CA THR A 214 27.87 -8.57 -6.04
C THR A 214 28.17 -9.01 -4.63
N GLY A 215 29.19 -9.82 -4.43
CA GLY A 215 29.63 -10.22 -3.10
C GLY A 215 31.00 -10.92 -3.16
N ASN A 216 31.68 -10.98 -2.02
CA ASN A 216 33.01 -11.59 -1.89
C ASN A 216 33.04 -13.09 -2.26
N TYR A 217 31.89 -13.74 -2.30
CA TYR A 217 31.78 -15.15 -2.70
C TYR A 217 31.76 -15.39 -4.22
N TYR A 218 31.70 -14.33 -5.03
CA TYR A 218 31.58 -14.39 -6.49
C TYR A 218 32.73 -13.67 -7.16
N MET A 219 33.92 -13.83 -6.59
CA MET A 219 35.14 -13.24 -7.15
C MET A 219 35.76 -14.18 -8.17
N TYR A 220 36.17 -13.66 -9.29
CA TYR A 220 36.87 -14.38 -10.34
C TYR A 220 38.33 -13.94 -10.40
N PRO A 221 39.32 -14.86 -10.38
CA PRO A 221 40.70 -14.50 -10.62
C PRO A 221 40.85 -14.09 -12.10
N ILE A 222 41.34 -12.88 -12.34
CA ILE A 222 41.54 -12.33 -13.68
C ILE A 222 42.84 -12.87 -14.29
N THR A 223 43.86 -13.05 -13.46
CA THR A 223 45.20 -13.41 -13.89
C THR A 223 45.60 -14.84 -13.55
N GLY A 224 44.70 -15.65 -12.99
CA GLY A 224 45.00 -16.99 -12.48
C GLY A 224 45.67 -16.96 -11.11
N SER A 225 45.83 -15.81 -10.46
CA SER A 225 46.34 -15.63 -9.09
C SER A 225 45.18 -15.24 -8.17
N ASP A 226 45.06 -15.87 -7.00
CA ASP A 226 44.07 -15.58 -5.97
C ASP A 226 44.18 -14.15 -5.40
N SER A 227 45.30 -13.45 -5.67
CA SER A 227 45.53 -12.07 -5.22
C SER A 227 44.87 -10.97 -6.07
N GLU A 228 44.49 -11.29 -7.31
CA GLU A 228 43.83 -10.35 -8.21
C GLU A 228 42.47 -10.87 -8.62
N THR A 229 41.46 -10.56 -7.82
CA THR A 229 40.08 -10.99 -8.07
C THR A 229 39.18 -9.84 -8.48
N SER A 230 38.32 -10.08 -9.46
CA SER A 230 37.28 -9.13 -9.87
C SER A 230 35.92 -9.55 -9.30
N PRO A 231 35.10 -8.61 -8.80
CA PRO A 231 33.77 -8.96 -8.30
C PRO A 231 32.88 -9.46 -9.43
N GLY A 232 32.33 -10.64 -9.24
CA GLY A 232 31.32 -11.22 -10.12
C GLY A 232 29.92 -10.74 -9.78
N TYR A 233 29.01 -10.91 -10.73
CA TYR A 233 27.59 -10.66 -10.56
C TYR A 233 26.82 -11.96 -10.53
N VAL A 234 25.94 -12.10 -9.56
CA VAL A 234 25.06 -13.25 -9.41
C VAL A 234 23.62 -12.77 -9.39
N LEU A 235 22.73 -13.59 -9.91
CA LEU A 235 21.30 -13.35 -9.82
C LEU A 235 20.88 -13.41 -8.34
N SER A 236 20.56 -12.25 -7.78
CA SER A 236 20.17 -12.11 -6.37
C SER A 236 18.66 -12.20 -6.15
N ASN A 237 17.86 -11.89 -7.19
CA ASN A 237 16.41 -12.01 -7.17
C ASN A 237 15.89 -12.38 -8.55
N LEU A 238 15.10 -13.46 -8.59
CA LEU A 238 14.34 -13.86 -9.77
C LEU A 238 13.09 -12.99 -9.83
N GLY A 239 13.08 -12.05 -10.78
CA GLY A 239 11.90 -11.22 -11.02
C GLY A 239 10.74 -12.02 -11.59
N ASP A 240 9.51 -11.65 -11.22
CA ASP A 240 8.29 -12.15 -11.85
C ASP A 240 7.67 -11.06 -12.73
N SER A 241 7.94 -11.12 -14.03
CA SER A 241 7.42 -10.17 -15.01
C SER A 241 5.90 -10.23 -15.17
N ASP A 242 5.29 -11.36 -14.79
CA ASP A 242 3.86 -11.60 -14.89
C ASP A 242 3.09 -11.29 -13.63
N ALA A 243 3.79 -10.89 -12.55
CA ALA A 243 3.17 -10.38 -11.33
C ALA A 243 2.13 -9.31 -11.65
N LYS A 244 0.91 -9.47 -11.14
CA LYS A 244 -0.23 -8.61 -11.39
C LYS A 244 -1.02 -8.34 -10.11
N TRP A 245 -2.01 -7.48 -10.20
CA TRP A 245 -2.88 -7.14 -9.10
C TRP A 245 -3.62 -8.38 -8.56
N GLU A 246 -3.48 -8.63 -7.27
CA GLU A 246 -4.38 -9.55 -6.58
C GLU A 246 -5.77 -8.93 -6.60
N THR A 247 -6.76 -9.70 -7.04
CA THR A 247 -8.13 -9.19 -7.24
C THR A 247 -9.11 -9.93 -6.32
N THR A 248 -9.80 -9.16 -5.51
CA THR A 248 -10.91 -9.67 -4.70
C THR A 248 -12.24 -9.24 -5.32
N LYS A 249 -13.12 -10.20 -5.59
CA LYS A 249 -14.49 -10.00 -6.03
C LYS A 249 -15.43 -10.32 -4.88
N MET A 250 -16.34 -9.42 -4.57
CA MET A 250 -17.29 -9.60 -3.48
C MET A 250 -18.71 -9.33 -3.95
N PHE A 251 -19.61 -10.27 -3.69
CA PHE A 251 -21.04 -10.09 -3.78
C PHE A 251 -21.61 -9.97 -2.36
N ASN A 252 -22.52 -9.04 -2.16
CA ASN A 252 -23.18 -8.80 -0.89
C ASN A 252 -24.68 -8.61 -1.12
N ILE A 253 -25.53 -9.19 -0.27
CA ILE A 253 -26.96 -8.92 -0.19
C ILE A 253 -27.34 -8.81 1.28
N GLY A 254 -28.19 -7.84 1.59
CA GLY A 254 -28.57 -7.60 2.97
C GLY A 254 -29.83 -6.76 3.10
N PHE A 255 -30.29 -6.62 4.34
CA PHE A 255 -31.36 -5.71 4.67
C PHE A 255 -31.07 -4.92 5.95
N ASP A 256 -31.64 -3.73 6.02
CA ASP A 256 -31.71 -2.90 7.22
C ASP A 256 -33.18 -2.78 7.62
N LEU A 257 -33.48 -2.96 8.90
CA LEU A 257 -34.83 -2.87 9.46
C LEU A 257 -34.80 -1.98 10.71
N THR A 258 -35.76 -1.07 10.76
CA THR A 258 -36.04 -0.28 11.97
C THR A 258 -37.52 -0.37 12.28
N ALA A 259 -37.88 -0.64 13.54
CA ALA A 259 -39.25 -0.93 13.96
C ALA A 259 -39.53 -0.40 15.37
N LEU A 260 -40.84 -0.42 15.75
CA LEU A 260 -41.33 -0.08 17.07
C LEU A 260 -40.98 1.35 17.51
N SER A 261 -41.20 2.32 16.64
CA SER A 261 -40.88 3.72 16.86
C SER A 261 -39.38 3.92 17.17
N ASN A 262 -38.51 3.37 16.32
CA ASN A 262 -37.04 3.36 16.42
C ASN A 262 -36.46 2.66 17.66
N ARG A 263 -37.22 1.80 18.32
CA ARG A 263 -36.74 1.02 19.48
C ARG A 263 -36.00 -0.26 19.10
N LEU A 264 -36.27 -0.78 17.93
CA LEU A 264 -35.60 -1.97 17.40
C LEU A 264 -34.94 -1.63 16.08
N THR A 265 -33.63 -1.89 15.98
CA THR A 265 -32.88 -1.82 14.74
C THR A 265 -32.16 -3.14 14.51
N ALA A 266 -32.31 -3.73 13.32
CA ALA A 266 -31.66 -4.98 12.94
C ALA A 266 -31.06 -4.84 11.53
N GLY A 267 -29.92 -5.47 11.30
CA GLY A 267 -29.27 -5.56 10.00
C GLY A 267 -28.81 -6.99 9.75
N PHE A 268 -28.92 -7.44 8.52
CA PHE A 268 -28.41 -8.71 8.07
C PHE A 268 -27.64 -8.54 6.78
N ASP A 269 -26.49 -9.16 6.69
CA ASP A 269 -25.64 -9.18 5.50
C ASP A 269 -25.17 -10.60 5.23
N PHE A 270 -25.37 -11.05 4.00
CA PHE A 270 -24.76 -12.25 3.45
C PHE A 270 -23.80 -11.84 2.35
N TYR A 271 -22.57 -12.32 2.40
CA TYR A 271 -21.56 -12.01 1.39
C TYR A 271 -20.77 -13.24 0.96
N VAL A 272 -20.34 -13.22 -0.27
CA VAL A 272 -19.38 -14.16 -0.85
C VAL A 272 -18.20 -13.40 -1.37
N LYS A 273 -17.01 -13.76 -0.91
CA LYS A 273 -15.75 -13.14 -1.28
C LYS A 273 -14.83 -14.16 -1.94
N ASN A 274 -14.38 -13.86 -3.16
CA ASN A 274 -13.41 -14.66 -3.91
C ASN A 274 -12.18 -13.82 -4.23
N THR A 275 -11.00 -14.32 -3.86
CA THR A 275 -9.73 -13.68 -4.17
C THR A 275 -8.96 -14.52 -5.16
N SER A 276 -8.46 -13.90 -6.22
CA SER A 276 -7.65 -14.51 -7.27
C SER A 276 -6.32 -13.78 -7.43
N ASP A 277 -5.37 -14.45 -8.08
CA ASP A 277 -4.04 -13.89 -8.36
C ASP A 277 -3.32 -13.48 -7.07
N LEU A 278 -3.34 -14.37 -6.07
CA LEU A 278 -2.76 -14.14 -4.75
C LEU A 278 -1.26 -13.83 -4.85
N LEU A 279 -0.86 -12.76 -4.20
CA LEU A 279 0.54 -12.36 -4.09
C LEU A 279 1.19 -13.11 -2.93
N VAL A 280 1.78 -14.25 -3.22
CA VAL A 280 2.44 -15.11 -2.24
C VAL A 280 3.93 -15.26 -2.55
N PRO A 281 4.81 -15.35 -1.54
CA PRO A 281 6.22 -15.64 -1.77
C PRO A 281 6.40 -17.00 -2.45
N ALA A 282 7.10 -17.03 -3.58
CA ALA A 282 7.40 -18.29 -4.26
C ALA A 282 8.47 -19.08 -3.49
N ASN A 283 8.23 -20.37 -3.29
CA ASN A 283 9.24 -21.30 -2.77
C ASN A 283 9.98 -21.95 -3.95
N TRP A 284 11.21 -21.51 -4.17
CA TRP A 284 12.08 -22.10 -5.20
C TRP A 284 12.88 -23.26 -4.63
N SER A 285 13.17 -24.25 -5.48
CA SER A 285 14.07 -25.33 -5.14
C SER A 285 15.50 -24.78 -4.92
N ALA A 286 16.25 -25.37 -3.99
CA ALA A 286 17.67 -25.07 -3.80
C ALA A 286 18.52 -25.29 -5.07
N LEU A 287 18.03 -26.08 -6.01
CA LEU A 287 18.67 -26.33 -7.32
C LEU A 287 18.75 -25.09 -8.22
N VAL A 288 17.97 -24.04 -7.95
CA VAL A 288 18.03 -22.76 -8.68
C VAL A 288 19.18 -21.86 -8.23
N GLY A 289 19.96 -22.31 -7.25
CA GLY A 289 21.09 -21.57 -6.68
C GLY A 289 20.66 -20.57 -5.58
N ASN A 290 21.52 -19.61 -5.28
CA ASN A 290 21.33 -18.63 -4.18
C ASN A 290 20.44 -17.45 -4.50
N ALA A 291 19.61 -17.52 -5.54
CA ALA A 291 18.68 -16.44 -5.85
C ALA A 291 17.65 -16.27 -4.70
N SER A 292 17.56 -15.08 -4.16
CA SER A 292 16.54 -14.77 -3.16
C SER A 292 15.15 -14.84 -3.77
N LYS A 293 14.20 -15.28 -2.96
CA LYS A 293 12.79 -15.44 -3.37
C LYS A 293 12.19 -14.07 -3.69
N PRO A 294 11.46 -13.91 -4.80
CA PRO A 294 10.59 -12.76 -4.96
C PRO A 294 9.50 -12.81 -3.87
N SER A 295 9.37 -11.74 -3.13
CA SER A 295 8.36 -11.58 -2.08
C SER A 295 7.10 -10.90 -2.61
#